data_a8a1fb905190b264ec9de50306098fdf
#
_entry.id   a8a1fb905190b264ec9de50306098fdf
#
_cell.length_a   1.000
_cell.length_b   1.000
_cell.length_c   1.000
_cell.angle_alpha   90.00
_cell.angle_beta   90.00
_cell.angle_gamma   90.00
#
_symmetry.space_group_name_H-M   'P 1'
#
loop_
_entity.id
_entity.type
_entity.pdbx_description
1 polymer ?
#
loop_
_entity_poly.entity_id
_entity_poly.type
_entity_poly.pdbx_seq_one_letter_code
_entity_poly.pdbx_strand_id
1 'polypeptide(L)'
;DFIKEFGYAASTNIDLSGEAEGRIPTPQWKQEYFKDVPEEAQWLPGDMSNMVIGQGYVLVTPIQVARAYAAVATGKLLRPHLLKEVRNSLGETVLSFETIEDYHPDVDPSLLAVMQDALHGVATENASVSADFGQYSWSAAAKTGTAEVAGKQDMAWFSCYAPYEEPRFALALCLEEGGSGGTTGSPIAARIMDAAIQTLDGSLNEELTVLSATEVNSSSENTDNSDNTSNEDSEE
;
A
#
# COMPACT_ATOMS: atom_id res chain seq x y z
N ASP A 1 6.36 5.03 -19.94
CA ASP A 1 7.51 4.12 -19.81
C ASP A 1 8.20 4.28 -18.44
N PHE A 2 8.43 5.52 -17.94
CA PHE A 2 9.12 5.78 -16.67
C PHE A 2 8.57 4.98 -15.47
N ILE A 3 7.27 4.92 -15.27
CA ILE A 3 6.66 4.23 -14.12
C ILE A 3 6.92 2.71 -14.14
N LYS A 4 7.19 2.13 -15.30
CA LYS A 4 7.55 0.72 -15.44
C LYS A 4 8.91 0.38 -14.84
N GLU A 5 9.81 1.37 -14.76
CA GLU A 5 11.11 1.25 -14.09
C GLU A 5 10.95 0.91 -12.58
N PHE A 6 9.78 1.21 -12.02
CA PHE A 6 9.42 0.86 -10.64
C PHE A 6 8.59 -0.42 -10.52
N GLY A 7 8.50 -1.23 -11.60
CA GLY A 7 7.89 -2.56 -11.58
C GLY A 7 6.38 -2.59 -11.75
N TYR A 8 5.74 -1.49 -12.18
CA TYR A 8 4.32 -1.47 -12.49
C TYR A 8 4.01 -2.06 -13.88
N ALA A 9 2.80 -2.57 -14.04
CA ALA A 9 2.28 -3.21 -15.26
C ALA A 9 3.17 -4.36 -15.78
N ALA A 10 3.70 -5.13 -14.85
CA ALA A 10 4.47 -6.35 -15.10
C ALA A 10 4.36 -7.29 -13.90
N SER A 11 4.56 -8.58 -14.10
CA SER A 11 4.70 -9.54 -13.01
C SER A 11 5.90 -9.17 -12.13
N THR A 12 5.76 -9.31 -10.82
CA THR A 12 6.87 -9.17 -9.88
C THR A 12 7.74 -10.42 -9.85
N ASN A 13 7.28 -11.51 -10.46
CA ASN A 13 7.88 -12.84 -10.42
C ASN A 13 8.05 -13.38 -8.99
N ILE A 14 7.12 -13.03 -8.09
CA ILE A 14 7.04 -13.67 -6.78
C ILE A 14 6.78 -15.17 -6.97
N ASP A 15 7.28 -15.97 -6.04
CA ASP A 15 7.18 -17.44 -6.06
C ASP A 15 5.76 -17.95 -5.70
N LEU A 16 4.73 -17.25 -6.18
CA LEU A 16 3.31 -17.61 -6.11
C LEU A 16 2.69 -17.64 -7.49
N SER A 17 1.74 -18.55 -7.70
CA SER A 17 0.95 -18.61 -8.92
C SER A 17 -0.22 -17.63 -8.88
N GLY A 18 -0.66 -17.18 -10.08
CA GLY A 18 -1.86 -16.35 -10.22
C GLY A 18 -1.65 -14.87 -9.94
N GLU A 19 -0.41 -14.39 -10.04
CA GLU A 19 -0.11 -12.98 -9.93
C GLU A 19 -0.79 -12.16 -11.04
N ALA A 20 -1.40 -11.03 -10.67
CA ALA A 20 -1.94 -10.07 -11.61
C ALA A 20 -0.88 -9.03 -11.99
N GLU A 21 -0.72 -8.76 -13.28
CA GLU A 21 0.26 -7.80 -13.78
C GLU A 21 -0.13 -6.33 -13.56
N GLY A 22 -1.39 -6.07 -13.17
CA GLY A 22 -1.91 -4.71 -13.12
C GLY A 22 -2.01 -4.07 -14.50
N ARG A 23 -2.13 -2.75 -14.54
CA ARG A 23 -2.23 -1.99 -15.80
C ARG A 23 -1.86 -0.53 -15.62
N ILE A 24 -0.99 -0.04 -16.47
CA ILE A 24 -0.80 1.38 -16.70
C ILE A 24 -1.36 1.68 -18.09
N PRO A 25 -2.48 2.44 -18.20
CA PRO A 25 -3.14 2.66 -19.48
C PRO A 25 -2.27 3.48 -20.42
N THR A 26 -2.40 3.19 -21.71
CA THR A 26 -1.79 3.96 -22.80
C THR A 26 -2.85 4.27 -23.87
N PRO A 27 -2.62 5.25 -24.77
CA PRO A 27 -3.52 5.47 -25.89
C PRO A 27 -3.77 4.21 -26.72
N GLN A 28 -2.73 3.40 -26.95
CA GLN A 28 -2.82 2.15 -27.71
C GLN A 28 -3.66 1.11 -26.97
N TRP A 29 -3.44 0.97 -25.62
CA TRP A 29 -4.25 0.10 -24.81
C TRP A 29 -5.73 0.51 -24.85
N LYS A 30 -6.04 1.79 -24.75
CA LYS A 30 -7.44 2.28 -24.76
C LYS A 30 -8.11 2.01 -26.09
N GLN A 31 -7.41 2.20 -27.22
CA GLN A 31 -7.91 1.89 -28.56
C GLN A 31 -8.24 0.42 -28.73
N GLU A 32 -7.39 -0.49 -28.24
CA GLU A 32 -7.63 -1.92 -28.33
C GLU A 32 -8.73 -2.38 -27.38
N TYR A 33 -8.75 -1.84 -26.15
CA TYR A 33 -9.74 -2.21 -25.13
C TYR A 33 -11.17 -1.81 -25.53
N PHE A 34 -11.32 -0.63 -26.15
CA PHE A 34 -12.60 -0.10 -26.62
C PHE A 34 -12.77 -0.20 -28.15
N LYS A 35 -12.12 -1.17 -28.80
CA LYS A 35 -12.21 -1.31 -30.27
C LYS A 35 -13.64 -1.49 -30.80
N ASP A 36 -14.52 -2.05 -29.98
CA ASP A 36 -15.94 -2.28 -30.33
C ASP A 36 -16.84 -1.09 -29.93
N VAL A 37 -16.29 -0.06 -29.28
CA VAL A 37 -16.95 1.19 -28.85
C VAL A 37 -16.07 2.38 -29.24
N PRO A 38 -16.00 2.76 -30.53
CA PRO A 38 -15.03 3.72 -31.05
C PRO A 38 -15.06 5.11 -30.38
N GLU A 39 -16.22 5.53 -29.89
CA GLU A 39 -16.39 6.80 -29.16
C GLU A 39 -15.64 6.82 -27.82
N GLU A 40 -15.41 5.67 -27.18
CA GLU A 40 -14.65 5.53 -25.94
C GLU A 40 -13.17 5.24 -26.19
N ALA A 41 -12.80 4.84 -27.40
CA ALA A 41 -11.43 4.44 -27.74
C ALA A 41 -10.46 5.63 -27.81
N GLN A 42 -10.99 6.86 -27.92
CA GLN A 42 -10.15 8.06 -28.02
C GLN A 42 -9.48 8.38 -26.66
N TRP A 43 -8.17 8.62 -26.69
CA TRP A 43 -7.44 9.13 -25.53
C TRP A 43 -7.74 10.62 -25.34
N LEU A 44 -8.30 10.95 -24.17
CA LEU A 44 -8.70 12.33 -23.83
C LEU A 44 -7.74 12.92 -22.77
N PRO A 45 -7.66 14.27 -22.65
CA PRO A 45 -6.89 14.91 -21.58
C PRO A 45 -7.27 14.42 -20.17
N GLY A 46 -8.54 14.09 -19.93
CA GLY A 46 -9.03 13.53 -18.66
C GLY A 46 -8.41 12.17 -18.33
N ASP A 47 -8.12 11.33 -19.32
CA ASP A 47 -7.45 10.04 -19.08
C ASP A 47 -6.05 10.24 -18.52
N MET A 48 -5.31 11.22 -19.07
CA MET A 48 -3.98 11.59 -18.56
C MET A 48 -4.06 12.15 -17.15
N SER A 49 -4.98 13.07 -16.88
CA SER A 49 -5.16 13.66 -15.55
C SER A 49 -5.48 12.61 -14.49
N ASN A 50 -6.38 11.68 -14.81
CA ASN A 50 -6.72 10.57 -13.92
C ASN A 50 -5.52 9.63 -13.70
N MET A 51 -4.81 9.28 -14.78
CA MET A 51 -3.65 8.39 -14.69
C MET A 51 -2.54 8.95 -13.79
N VAL A 52 -2.27 10.26 -13.87
CA VAL A 52 -1.19 10.90 -13.09
C VAL A 52 -1.45 10.84 -11.58
N ILE A 53 -2.71 10.84 -11.17
CA ILE A 53 -3.10 10.71 -9.75
C ILE A 53 -3.40 9.25 -9.35
N GLY A 54 -3.14 8.26 -10.23
CA GLY A 54 -3.36 6.84 -9.93
C GLY A 54 -4.82 6.40 -10.04
N GLN A 55 -5.65 7.16 -10.75
CA GLN A 55 -7.08 6.90 -10.95
C GLN A 55 -7.39 6.44 -12.38
N GLY A 56 -8.68 6.33 -12.69
CA GLY A 56 -9.18 5.94 -14.01
C GLY A 56 -8.89 4.46 -14.32
N TYR A 57 -8.13 4.22 -15.39
CA TYR A 57 -7.84 2.86 -15.84
C TYR A 57 -6.57 2.25 -15.22
N VAL A 58 -5.93 2.91 -14.25
CA VAL A 58 -4.77 2.37 -13.53
C VAL A 58 -5.20 1.22 -12.64
N LEU A 59 -4.51 0.09 -12.75
CA LEU A 59 -4.67 -1.06 -11.85
C LEU A 59 -3.29 -1.48 -11.34
N VAL A 60 -3.16 -1.61 -10.04
CA VAL A 60 -1.92 -2.05 -9.39
C VAL A 60 -2.24 -3.09 -8.33
N THR A 61 -1.28 -3.97 -8.06
CA THR A 61 -1.38 -4.88 -6.91
C THR A 61 -0.63 -4.27 -5.71
N PRO A 62 -1.05 -4.56 -4.46
CA PRO A 62 -0.32 -4.10 -3.28
C PRO A 62 1.17 -4.50 -3.31
N ILE A 63 1.50 -5.69 -3.81
CA ILE A 63 2.89 -6.12 -3.91
C ILE A 63 3.71 -5.27 -4.90
N GLN A 64 3.12 -4.84 -6.02
CA GLN A 64 3.78 -3.92 -6.95
C GLN A 64 4.04 -2.57 -6.27
N VAL A 65 3.08 -2.05 -5.49
CA VAL A 65 3.24 -0.79 -4.76
C VAL A 65 4.33 -0.92 -3.70
N ALA A 66 4.32 -1.97 -2.88
CA ALA A 66 5.37 -2.20 -1.88
C ALA A 66 6.76 -2.32 -2.52
N ARG A 67 6.86 -3.03 -3.66
CA ARG A 67 8.08 -3.17 -4.44
C ARG A 67 8.59 -1.83 -4.98
N ALA A 68 7.69 -0.99 -5.49
CA ALA A 68 8.04 0.35 -5.97
C ALA A 68 8.55 1.25 -4.82
N TYR A 69 7.94 1.17 -3.63
CA TYR A 69 8.42 1.88 -2.45
C TYR A 69 9.78 1.38 -1.97
N ALA A 70 10.02 0.07 -2.03
CA ALA A 70 11.34 -0.49 -1.78
C ALA A 70 12.37 0.03 -2.80
N ALA A 71 11.99 0.17 -4.08
CA ALA A 71 12.87 0.73 -5.10
C ALA A 71 13.15 2.21 -4.88
N VAL A 72 12.16 3.01 -4.47
CA VAL A 72 12.39 4.41 -4.09
C VAL A 72 13.32 4.49 -2.88
N ALA A 73 13.13 3.63 -1.88
CA ALA A 73 13.95 3.63 -0.68
C ALA A 73 15.42 3.26 -0.91
N THR A 74 15.67 2.30 -1.82
CA THR A 74 16.98 1.65 -1.98
C THR A 74 17.67 1.94 -3.30
N GLY A 75 16.97 2.50 -4.29
CA GLY A 75 17.43 2.60 -5.68
C GLY A 75 17.44 1.28 -6.44
N LYS A 76 16.84 0.21 -5.89
CA LYS A 76 16.90 -1.15 -6.44
C LYS A 76 15.53 -1.76 -6.59
N LEU A 77 15.21 -2.30 -7.75
CA LEU A 77 14.00 -3.07 -7.93
C LEU A 77 14.26 -4.54 -7.55
N LEU A 78 13.79 -4.93 -6.38
CA LEU A 78 14.01 -6.26 -5.82
C LEU A 78 12.87 -7.21 -6.26
N ARG A 79 13.20 -8.49 -6.43
CA ARG A 79 12.21 -9.54 -6.66
C ARG A 79 11.69 -10.04 -5.33
N PRO A 80 10.38 -9.94 -5.06
CA PRO A 80 9.80 -10.52 -3.85
C PRO A 80 9.82 -12.05 -3.92
N HIS A 81 10.04 -12.70 -2.78
CA HIS A 81 9.93 -14.16 -2.63
C HIS A 81 9.48 -14.51 -1.21
N LEU A 82 8.81 -15.65 -1.05
CA LEU A 82 8.32 -16.15 0.22
C LEU A 82 9.21 -17.26 0.78
N LEU A 83 9.86 -18.03 -0.12
CA LEU A 83 10.73 -19.10 0.29
C LEU A 83 12.08 -18.52 0.73
N LYS A 84 12.43 -18.73 2.00
CA LYS A 84 13.71 -18.35 2.56
C LYS A 84 14.71 -19.50 2.46
N GLU A 85 14.30 -20.69 2.89
CA GLU A 85 15.15 -21.88 2.89
C GLU A 85 14.32 -23.17 2.93
N VAL A 86 14.93 -24.26 2.49
CA VAL A 86 14.41 -25.62 2.67
C VAL A 86 15.35 -26.38 3.57
N ARG A 87 14.82 -27.04 4.60
CA ARG A 87 15.58 -27.86 5.54
C ARG A 87 15.22 -29.35 5.39
N ASN A 88 16.19 -30.23 5.59
CA ASN A 88 15.95 -31.67 5.67
C ASN A 88 15.37 -32.06 7.05
N SER A 89 15.11 -33.36 7.23
CA SER A 89 14.59 -33.89 8.50
C SER A 89 15.54 -33.76 9.71
N LEU A 90 16.82 -33.48 9.48
CA LEU A 90 17.82 -33.22 10.50
C LEU A 90 17.95 -31.73 10.86
N GLY A 91 17.16 -30.86 10.20
CA GLY A 91 17.22 -29.41 10.40
C GLY A 91 18.34 -28.72 9.60
N GLU A 92 19.09 -29.41 8.75
CA GLU A 92 20.15 -28.85 7.93
C GLU A 92 19.55 -28.13 6.72
N THR A 93 20.02 -26.93 6.41
CA THR A 93 19.58 -26.18 5.22
C THR A 93 20.15 -26.85 3.97
N VAL A 94 19.25 -27.34 3.09
CA VAL A 94 19.60 -27.98 1.82
C VAL A 94 19.44 -27.06 0.63
N LEU A 95 18.69 -25.97 0.78
CA LEU A 95 18.49 -24.93 -0.22
C LEU A 95 18.22 -23.60 0.48
N SER A 96 18.84 -22.53 0.04
CA SER A 96 18.58 -21.15 0.48
C SER A 96 18.21 -20.27 -0.73
N PHE A 97 17.36 -19.30 -0.47
CA PHE A 97 16.93 -18.32 -1.48
C PHE A 97 17.45 -16.94 -1.06
N GLU A 98 18.27 -16.36 -1.90
CA GLU A 98 18.87 -15.06 -1.66
C GLU A 98 18.02 -13.96 -2.33
N THR A 99 18.16 -12.74 -1.82
CA THR A 99 17.54 -11.56 -2.44
C THR A 99 18.03 -11.39 -3.88
N ILE A 100 17.09 -11.30 -4.81
CA ILE A 100 17.36 -11.07 -6.24
C ILE A 100 17.05 -9.60 -6.53
N GLU A 101 18.02 -8.92 -7.11
CA GLU A 101 17.86 -7.60 -7.69
C GLU A 101 17.57 -7.77 -9.17
N ASP A 102 16.39 -7.33 -9.63
CA ASP A 102 16.03 -7.42 -11.04
C ASP A 102 16.76 -6.37 -11.86
N TYR A 103 16.79 -5.12 -11.41
CA TYR A 103 17.59 -4.04 -11.99
C TYR A 103 17.54 -2.77 -11.11
N HIS A 104 18.38 -1.78 -11.47
CA HIS A 104 18.30 -0.42 -10.95
C HIS A 104 17.40 0.42 -11.85
N PRO A 105 16.36 1.09 -11.33
CA PRO A 105 15.61 2.08 -12.09
C PRO A 105 16.55 3.16 -12.65
N ASP A 106 16.37 3.50 -13.92
CA ASP A 106 17.17 4.56 -14.58
C ASP A 106 16.64 5.95 -14.14
N VAL A 107 16.99 6.32 -12.92
CA VAL A 107 16.58 7.59 -12.30
C VAL A 107 17.79 8.29 -11.75
N ASP A 108 17.88 9.60 -12.01
CA ASP A 108 18.93 10.43 -11.43
C ASP A 108 18.87 10.34 -9.89
N PRO A 109 19.99 10.01 -9.21
CA PRO A 109 20.02 9.89 -7.75
C PRO A 109 19.56 11.16 -7.02
N SER A 110 19.76 12.34 -7.60
CA SER A 110 19.28 13.59 -7.00
C SER A 110 17.76 13.71 -7.03
N LEU A 111 17.10 13.21 -8.07
CA LEU A 111 15.64 13.16 -8.16
C LEU A 111 15.08 12.10 -7.20
N LEU A 112 15.77 10.98 -7.04
CA LEU A 112 15.40 9.96 -6.08
C LEU A 112 15.48 10.51 -4.64
N ALA A 113 16.53 11.25 -4.29
CA ALA A 113 16.66 11.92 -3.00
C ALA A 113 15.52 12.92 -2.75
N VAL A 114 15.17 13.74 -3.73
CA VAL A 114 14.02 14.66 -3.62
C VAL A 114 12.70 13.90 -3.38
N MET A 115 12.51 12.76 -4.05
CA MET A 115 11.33 11.92 -3.82
C MET A 115 11.32 11.35 -2.40
N GLN A 116 12.45 10.85 -1.93
CA GLN A 116 12.61 10.32 -0.57
C GLN A 116 12.29 11.38 0.48
N ASP A 117 12.85 12.60 0.34
CA ASP A 117 12.60 13.73 1.24
C ASP A 117 11.11 14.14 1.22
N ALA A 118 10.50 14.19 0.04
CA ALA A 118 9.08 14.54 -0.09
C ALA A 118 8.17 13.50 0.60
N LEU A 119 8.49 12.21 0.48
CA LEU A 119 7.76 11.15 1.18
C LEU A 119 8.00 11.16 2.68
N HIS A 120 9.21 11.52 3.13
CA HIS A 120 9.51 11.73 4.55
C HIS A 120 8.72 12.93 5.12
N GLY A 121 8.62 14.02 4.34
CA GLY A 121 7.77 15.16 4.70
C GLY A 121 6.31 14.78 4.93
N VAL A 122 5.76 13.81 4.19
CA VAL A 122 4.39 13.30 4.48
C VAL A 122 4.31 12.66 5.87
N ALA A 123 5.31 11.88 6.26
CA ALA A 123 5.32 11.23 7.57
C ALA A 123 5.52 12.20 8.73
N THR A 124 6.20 13.34 8.51
CA THR A 124 6.59 14.29 9.56
C THR A 124 5.75 15.56 9.62
N GLU A 125 5.21 16.03 8.49
CA GLU A 125 4.55 17.32 8.38
C GLU A 125 3.04 17.21 8.13
N ASN A 126 2.55 16.11 7.56
CA ASN A 126 1.11 15.90 7.37
C ASN A 126 0.47 15.61 8.72
N ALA A 127 -0.45 16.48 9.17
CA ALA A 127 -1.00 16.46 10.53
C ALA A 127 -1.62 15.10 10.93
N SER A 128 -2.30 14.39 10.03
CA SER A 128 -2.89 13.08 10.36
C SER A 128 -1.83 11.98 10.43
N VAL A 129 -0.87 11.99 9.50
CA VAL A 129 0.17 10.95 9.42
C VAL A 129 1.21 11.14 10.52
N SER A 130 1.65 12.38 10.76
CA SER A 130 2.67 12.68 11.78
C SER A 130 2.18 12.38 13.20
N ALA A 131 0.89 12.48 13.47
CA ALA A 131 0.33 12.07 14.76
C ALA A 131 0.45 10.57 15.01
N ASP A 132 0.29 9.74 13.95
CA ASP A 132 0.39 8.28 14.04
C ASP A 132 1.85 7.81 14.07
N PHE A 133 2.72 8.37 13.22
CA PHE A 133 4.10 7.93 13.09
C PHE A 133 5.04 8.58 14.10
N GLY A 134 4.79 9.82 14.53
CA GLY A 134 5.63 10.58 15.46
C GLY A 134 5.68 10.05 16.90
N GLN A 135 4.85 9.06 17.22
CA GLN A 135 4.91 8.42 18.55
C GLN A 135 6.00 7.34 18.67
N TYR A 136 6.61 6.95 17.56
CA TYR A 136 7.64 5.92 17.52
C TYR A 136 9.04 6.52 17.45
N SER A 137 10.05 5.73 17.86
CA SER A 137 11.47 6.17 17.84
C SER A 137 12.15 6.02 16.48
N TRP A 138 11.48 5.40 15.51
CA TRP A 138 11.93 5.22 14.14
C TRP A 138 11.21 6.22 13.20
N SER A 139 11.87 6.59 12.14
CA SER A 139 11.37 7.50 11.12
C SER A 139 10.82 6.74 9.92
N ALA A 140 9.98 7.37 9.13
CA ALA A 140 9.39 6.77 7.93
C ALA A 140 9.31 7.77 6.77
N ALA A 141 9.15 7.24 5.57
CA ALA A 141 8.67 7.96 4.40
C ALA A 141 7.33 7.33 3.98
N ALA A 142 6.32 8.15 3.70
CA ALA A 142 4.96 7.67 3.53
C ALA A 142 4.18 8.43 2.45
N LYS A 143 3.07 7.83 2.01
CA LYS A 143 2.08 8.48 1.13
C LYS A 143 0.69 7.92 1.42
N THR A 144 -0.25 8.82 1.57
CA THR A 144 -1.68 8.51 1.64
C THR A 144 -2.29 8.45 0.24
N GLY A 145 -3.29 7.61 0.06
CA GLY A 145 -4.08 7.55 -1.16
C GLY A 145 -5.56 7.32 -0.83
N THR A 146 -6.43 7.85 -1.67
CA THR A 146 -7.85 7.57 -1.64
C THR A 146 -8.26 7.30 -3.08
N ALA A 147 -8.72 6.09 -3.37
CA ALA A 147 -9.12 5.70 -4.71
C ALA A 147 -10.64 5.61 -4.77
N GLU A 148 -11.24 6.42 -5.65
CA GLU A 148 -12.67 6.38 -5.91
C GLU A 148 -13.05 5.11 -6.64
N VAL A 149 -14.11 4.45 -6.18
CA VAL A 149 -14.66 3.22 -6.78
C VAL A 149 -16.13 3.44 -7.10
N ALA A 150 -16.49 3.35 -8.38
CA ALA A 150 -17.85 3.58 -8.81
C ALA A 150 -18.87 2.69 -8.06
N GLY A 151 -19.85 3.32 -7.40
CA GLY A 151 -20.93 2.64 -6.68
C GLY A 151 -20.55 2.02 -5.33
N LYS A 152 -19.35 2.32 -4.82
CA LYS A 152 -18.86 1.90 -3.49
C LYS A 152 -18.31 3.09 -2.72
N GLN A 153 -17.98 2.88 -1.45
CA GLN A 153 -17.14 3.81 -0.71
C GLN A 153 -15.72 3.78 -1.25
N ASP A 154 -14.98 4.87 -1.01
CA ASP A 154 -13.61 5.00 -1.45
C ASP A 154 -12.70 3.94 -0.83
N MET A 155 -11.71 3.54 -1.58
CA MET A 155 -10.67 2.61 -1.14
C MET A 155 -9.52 3.39 -0.50
N ALA A 156 -9.21 3.08 0.76
CA ALA A 156 -8.08 3.70 1.44
C ALA A 156 -6.76 3.02 1.04
N TRP A 157 -5.80 3.81 0.59
CA TRP A 157 -4.43 3.38 0.31
C TRP A 157 -3.46 4.08 1.23
N PHE A 158 -2.50 3.32 1.73
CA PHE A 158 -1.36 3.86 2.45
C PHE A 158 -0.11 3.07 2.11
N SER A 159 0.98 3.75 1.81
CA SER A 159 2.25 3.10 1.50
C SER A 159 3.37 3.84 2.22
N CYS A 160 4.33 3.08 2.74
CA CYS A 160 5.48 3.63 3.44
C CYS A 160 6.68 2.70 3.37
N TYR A 161 7.84 3.22 3.73
CA TYR A 161 9.00 2.44 4.10
C TYR A 161 9.62 2.99 5.39
N ALA A 162 10.24 2.13 6.16
CA ALA A 162 10.88 2.46 7.44
C ALA A 162 12.00 1.48 7.80
N PRO A 163 12.98 1.89 8.64
CA PRO A 163 13.28 3.29 8.98
C PRO A 163 13.69 4.12 7.76
N TYR A 164 13.51 5.44 7.81
CA TYR A 164 13.82 6.33 6.67
C TYR A 164 15.31 6.32 6.32
N GLU A 165 16.17 6.40 7.32
CA GLU A 165 17.63 6.49 7.16
C GLU A 165 18.26 5.15 6.75
N GLU A 166 17.67 4.04 7.20
CA GLU A 166 18.14 2.68 6.90
C GLU A 166 16.94 1.78 6.58
N PRO A 167 16.38 1.86 5.37
CA PRO A 167 15.15 1.15 5.01
C PRO A 167 15.28 -0.37 5.17
N ARG A 168 14.38 -0.95 5.95
CA ARG A 168 14.29 -2.40 6.22
C ARG A 168 12.98 -2.99 5.75
N PHE A 169 11.92 -2.18 5.78
CA PHE A 169 10.57 -2.60 5.42
C PHE A 169 9.93 -1.62 4.45
N ALA A 170 9.19 -2.16 3.49
CA ALA A 170 8.25 -1.40 2.67
C ALA A 170 6.86 -2.02 2.83
N LEU A 171 5.84 -1.17 3.00
CA LEU A 171 4.45 -1.56 3.20
C LEU A 171 3.57 -0.90 2.15
N ALA A 172 2.64 -1.66 1.60
CA ALA A 172 1.48 -1.15 0.89
C ALA A 172 0.21 -1.72 1.51
N LEU A 173 -0.63 -0.85 2.03
CA LEU A 173 -1.91 -1.16 2.64
C LEU A 173 -3.03 -0.68 1.73
N CYS A 174 -3.99 -1.56 1.46
CA CYS A 174 -5.19 -1.29 0.69
C CYS A 174 -6.41 -1.80 1.45
N LEU A 175 -7.36 -0.92 1.74
CA LEU A 175 -8.59 -1.26 2.45
C LEU A 175 -9.77 -0.93 1.54
N GLU A 176 -10.47 -1.96 1.09
CA GLU A 176 -11.72 -1.79 0.35
C GLU A 176 -12.76 -1.10 1.23
N GLU A 177 -13.45 -0.11 0.66
CA GLU A 177 -14.45 0.70 1.37
C GLU A 177 -13.91 1.35 2.67
N GLY A 178 -12.58 1.51 2.74
CA GLY A 178 -11.89 2.05 3.92
C GLY A 178 -11.88 3.58 4.01
N GLY A 179 -12.39 4.28 3.01
CA GLY A 179 -12.43 5.74 2.97
C GLY A 179 -11.07 6.38 2.76
N SER A 180 -10.57 7.15 3.70
CA SER A 180 -9.34 7.92 3.56
C SER A 180 -8.08 7.17 3.99
N GLY A 181 -7.07 7.14 3.12
CA GLY A 181 -5.76 6.58 3.47
C GLY A 181 -5.07 7.26 4.65
N GLY A 182 -5.24 8.58 4.80
CA GLY A 182 -4.68 9.33 5.92
C GLY A 182 -5.35 9.03 7.26
N THR A 183 -6.68 8.89 7.28
CA THR A 183 -7.43 8.70 8.52
C THR A 183 -7.52 7.22 8.92
N THR A 184 -7.73 6.33 7.96
CA THR A 184 -7.91 4.89 8.22
C THR A 184 -6.63 4.11 8.01
N GLY A 185 -5.88 4.40 6.94
CA GLY A 185 -4.68 3.66 6.57
C GLY A 185 -3.47 3.97 7.44
N SER A 186 -3.27 5.25 7.80
CA SER A 186 -2.10 5.70 8.55
C SER A 186 -1.93 5.00 9.91
N PRO A 187 -2.93 4.99 10.81
CA PRO A 187 -2.77 4.36 12.13
C PRO A 187 -2.54 2.84 12.04
N ILE A 188 -3.14 2.18 11.05
CA ILE A 188 -2.94 0.74 10.82
C ILE A 188 -1.51 0.48 10.32
N ALA A 189 -1.06 1.27 9.33
CA ALA A 189 0.28 1.13 8.78
C ALA A 189 1.38 1.39 9.82
N ALA A 190 1.22 2.41 10.66
CA ALA A 190 2.16 2.73 11.73
C ALA A 190 2.32 1.56 12.72
N ARG A 191 1.21 0.93 13.13
CA ARG A 191 1.22 -0.24 14.02
C ARG A 191 1.86 -1.47 13.37
N ILE A 192 1.59 -1.71 12.08
CA ILE A 192 2.21 -2.83 11.33
C ILE A 192 3.72 -2.62 11.24
N MET A 193 4.16 -1.41 10.92
CA MET A 193 5.59 -1.09 10.81
C MET A 193 6.30 -1.20 12.16
N ASP A 194 5.69 -0.73 13.24
CA ASP A 194 6.25 -0.86 14.57
C ASP A 194 6.41 -2.33 14.98
N ALA A 195 5.39 -3.16 14.76
CA ALA A 195 5.48 -4.60 15.03
C ALA A 195 6.56 -5.28 14.18
N ALA A 196 6.72 -4.88 12.91
CA ALA A 196 7.76 -5.41 12.04
C ALA A 196 9.18 -5.04 12.53
N ILE A 197 9.38 -3.79 12.95
CA ILE A 197 10.66 -3.31 13.48
C ILE A 197 10.97 -3.99 14.81
N GLN A 198 10.01 -4.08 15.74
CA GLN A 198 10.17 -4.79 17.01
C GLN A 198 10.48 -6.28 16.82
N THR A 199 9.89 -6.92 15.81
CA THR A 199 10.18 -8.32 15.47
C THR A 199 11.63 -8.46 15.03
N LEU A 200 12.14 -7.53 14.22
CA LEU A 200 13.52 -7.55 13.75
C LEU A 200 14.52 -7.34 14.89
N ASP A 201 14.21 -6.44 15.82
CA ASP A 201 15.04 -6.12 16.98
C ASP A 201 14.95 -7.17 18.08
N GLY A 202 13.99 -8.09 18.02
CA GLY A 202 13.70 -9.05 19.07
C GLY A 202 13.03 -8.43 20.31
N SER A 203 12.49 -7.22 20.17
CA SER A 203 11.80 -6.50 21.26
C SER A 203 10.28 -6.66 21.22
N LEU A 204 9.75 -7.39 20.22
CA LEU A 204 8.32 -7.66 20.13
C LEU A 204 7.84 -8.38 21.38
N ASN A 205 6.96 -7.75 22.14
CA ASN A 205 6.32 -8.37 23.28
C ASN A 205 5.21 -9.34 22.79
N GLU A 206 5.23 -10.60 23.21
CA GLU A 206 4.26 -11.62 22.80
C GLU A 206 2.80 -11.29 23.20
N GLU A 207 2.60 -10.25 24.02
CA GLU A 207 1.26 -9.73 24.37
C GLU A 207 0.55 -8.96 23.24
N LEU A 208 1.17 -8.73 22.08
CA LEU A 208 0.48 -8.36 20.84
C LEU A 208 -0.31 -9.54 20.27
N THR A 209 -0.91 -10.30 21.15
CA THR A 209 -1.76 -11.42 20.82
C THR A 209 -3.02 -10.94 20.12
N VAL A 210 -3.23 -11.56 18.99
CA VAL A 210 -4.48 -11.71 18.24
C VAL A 210 -5.67 -11.31 19.10
N LEU A 211 -6.32 -10.20 18.78
CA LEU A 211 -7.67 -9.91 19.27
C LEU A 211 -8.51 -11.16 18.99
N SER A 212 -8.97 -11.83 20.03
CA SER A 212 -9.79 -13.02 19.85
C SER A 212 -11.04 -12.63 19.04
N ALA A 213 -11.52 -13.52 18.20
CA ALA A 213 -12.72 -13.28 17.40
C ALA A 213 -13.93 -12.84 18.27
N THR A 214 -13.87 -13.04 19.57
CA THR A 214 -14.87 -12.62 20.57
C THR A 214 -14.81 -11.12 20.88
N GLU A 215 -13.63 -10.49 20.81
CA GLU A 215 -13.48 -9.04 21.09
C GLU A 215 -13.87 -8.18 19.89
N VAL A 216 -13.75 -8.72 18.67
CA VAL A 216 -14.19 -8.03 17.44
C VAL A 216 -15.73 -7.94 17.39
N ASN A 217 -16.44 -8.96 17.89
CA ASN A 217 -17.92 -8.95 17.91
C ASN A 217 -18.52 -8.06 19.02
N SER A 218 -17.81 -7.80 20.11
CA SER A 218 -18.31 -6.94 21.18
C SER A 218 -18.25 -5.44 20.87
N SER A 219 -17.41 -5.03 19.91
CA SER A 219 -17.32 -3.64 19.46
C SER A 219 -18.35 -3.26 18.38
N SER A 220 -18.98 -4.25 17.72
CA SER A 220 -20.01 -4.02 16.71
C SER A 220 -21.44 -3.97 17.26
N GLU A 221 -21.67 -4.42 18.50
CA GLU A 221 -23.02 -4.40 19.10
C GLU A 221 -23.37 -3.11 19.86
N ASN A 222 -22.42 -2.18 20.04
CA ASN A 222 -22.64 -0.95 20.82
C ASN A 222 -23.01 0.30 20.01
N THR A 223 -23.26 0.20 18.72
CA THR A 223 -23.63 1.36 17.87
C THR A 223 -25.09 1.42 17.43
N ASP A 224 -25.94 0.47 17.83
CA ASP A 224 -27.34 0.40 17.39
C ASP A 224 -28.40 0.58 18.50
N ASN A 225 -28.14 1.41 19.53
CA ASN A 225 -29.15 1.69 20.56
C ASN A 225 -29.10 3.13 21.08
N SER A 226 -29.32 4.12 20.18
CA SER A 226 -29.77 5.46 20.58
C SER A 226 -30.41 6.17 19.39
N ASP A 227 -31.67 5.82 19.12
CA ASP A 227 -32.66 6.74 18.58
C ASP A 227 -34.02 6.01 18.46
N ASN A 228 -34.73 5.88 19.55
CA ASN A 228 -36.18 5.72 19.49
C ASN A 228 -36.83 6.02 20.84
N THR A 229 -37.01 7.28 21.16
CA THR A 229 -38.09 7.70 22.09
C THR A 229 -38.50 9.13 21.79
N SER A 230 -39.83 9.22 21.66
CA SER A 230 -40.68 10.41 21.84
C SER A 230 -40.82 11.38 20.68
N ASN A 231 -41.97 11.22 20.01
CA ASN A 231 -42.95 12.31 19.91
C ASN A 231 -44.31 11.71 19.58
N GLU A 232 -45.07 11.45 20.61
CA GLU A 232 -46.55 11.50 20.57
C GLU A 232 -46.98 12.76 21.33
N ASP A 233 -48.07 13.36 20.80
CA ASP A 233 -48.97 14.31 21.37
C ASP A 233 -48.62 15.80 21.44
N SER A 234 -49.29 16.59 20.61
CA SER A 234 -50.45 17.39 21.06
C SER A 234 -51.04 18.20 19.90
N GLU A 235 -52.35 17.93 19.73
CA GLU A 235 -53.36 18.78 19.09
C GLU A 235 -53.36 20.20 19.67
N GLU A 236 -53.46 21.21 18.82
CA GLU A 236 -54.53 22.21 18.70
C GLU A 236 -54.25 23.17 17.54
#